data_25c47729d2c079998ecf104cea833e62
#
_entry.id   25c47729d2c079998ecf104cea833e62
#
_cell.length_a   1.000
_cell.length_b   1.000
_cell.length_c   1.000
_cell.angle_alpha   90.00
_cell.angle_beta   90.00
_cell.angle_gamma   90.00
#
_symmetry.space_group_name_H-M   'P 1'
#
loop_
_entity.id
_entity.type
_entity.pdbx_description
1 polymer ?
#
loop_
_entity_poly.entity_id
_entity_poly.type
_entity_poly.pdbx_seq_one_letter_code
_entity_poly.pdbx_strand_id
1 'polypeptide(L)'
;KREQAEQRNALYKAIRPKQEAYARLESELETLLSEQTEVETQLADPEIYADGNRASELLKRFSQVKDQSEAILEKLETLEAEIAELEARRAALSINTSED
;
A
#
# COMPACT_ATOMS: atom_id res chain seq x y z
N LYS A 1 -7.31 -32.31 -14.97
CA LYS A 1 -5.96 -31.68 -14.98
C LYS A 1 -5.92 -30.36 -15.75
N ARG A 2 -6.52 -30.35 -16.94
CA ARG A 2 -6.57 -29.15 -17.78
C ARG A 2 -7.36 -28.03 -17.11
N GLU A 3 -8.52 -28.34 -16.52
CA GLU A 3 -9.34 -27.39 -15.80
C GLU A 3 -8.60 -26.80 -14.59
N GLN A 4 -7.87 -27.65 -13.86
CA GLN A 4 -7.10 -27.20 -12.71
C GLN A 4 -5.97 -26.24 -13.12
N ALA A 5 -5.30 -26.56 -14.24
CA ALA A 5 -4.26 -25.69 -14.80
C ALA A 5 -4.85 -24.35 -15.21
N GLU A 6 -6.01 -24.34 -15.86
CA GLU A 6 -6.70 -23.12 -16.28
C GLU A 6 -7.12 -22.28 -15.06
N GLN A 7 -7.60 -22.92 -13.99
CA GLN A 7 -7.98 -22.25 -12.75
C GLN A 7 -6.76 -21.62 -12.07
N ARG A 8 -5.63 -22.34 -12.00
CA ARG A 8 -4.39 -21.79 -11.44
C ARG A 8 -3.91 -20.59 -12.22
N ASN A 9 -3.97 -20.67 -13.55
CA ASN A 9 -3.58 -19.55 -14.41
C ASN A 9 -4.48 -18.34 -14.23
N ALA A 10 -5.79 -18.57 -14.09
CA ALA A 10 -6.75 -17.50 -13.83
C ALA A 10 -6.48 -16.82 -12.50
N LEU A 11 -6.16 -17.59 -11.46
CA LEU A 11 -5.80 -17.05 -10.15
C LEU A 11 -4.50 -16.25 -10.21
N TYR A 12 -3.50 -16.75 -10.90
CA TYR A 12 -2.24 -16.05 -11.09
C TYR A 12 -2.46 -14.70 -11.79
N LYS A 13 -3.28 -14.70 -12.84
CA LYS A 13 -3.62 -13.46 -13.56
C LYS A 13 -4.39 -12.48 -12.69
N ALA A 14 -5.20 -12.98 -11.75
CA ALA A 14 -5.93 -12.14 -10.81
C ALA A 14 -5.01 -11.56 -9.72
N ILE A 15 -4.01 -12.32 -9.27
CA ILE A 15 -3.08 -11.92 -8.23
C ILE A 15 -2.12 -10.83 -8.72
N ARG A 16 -1.57 -10.99 -9.90
CA ARG A 16 -0.51 -10.12 -10.43
C ARG A 16 -0.83 -8.62 -10.39
N PRO A 17 -1.97 -8.16 -10.94
CA PRO A 17 -2.28 -6.73 -10.89
C PRO A 17 -2.47 -6.21 -9.46
N LYS A 18 -2.91 -7.04 -8.53
CA LYS A 18 -3.03 -6.66 -7.12
C LYS A 18 -1.66 -6.51 -6.47
N GLN A 19 -0.72 -7.38 -6.79
CA GLN A 19 0.67 -7.25 -6.32
C GLN A 19 1.35 -6.00 -6.87
N GLU A 20 1.10 -5.69 -8.14
CA GLU A 20 1.62 -4.47 -8.77
C GLU A 20 1.02 -3.21 -8.13
N ALA A 21 -0.28 -3.23 -7.85
CA ALA A 21 -0.95 -2.13 -7.15
C ALA A 21 -0.40 -1.95 -5.73
N TYR A 22 -0.16 -3.06 -5.03
CA TYR A 22 0.44 -3.05 -3.69
C TYR A 22 1.82 -2.37 -3.72
N ALA A 23 2.67 -2.76 -4.65
CA ALA A 23 4.01 -2.19 -4.79
C ALA A 23 3.98 -0.69 -5.07
N ARG A 24 3.05 -0.24 -5.94
CA ARG A 24 2.88 1.19 -6.24
C ARG A 24 2.45 1.96 -4.99
N LEU A 25 1.50 1.42 -4.24
CA LEU A 25 1.00 2.07 -3.02
C LEU A 25 2.07 2.11 -1.92
N GLU A 26 2.89 1.06 -1.79
CA GLU A 26 4.03 1.08 -0.88
C GLU A 26 5.01 2.21 -1.22
N SER A 27 5.30 2.38 -2.51
CA SER A 27 6.19 3.44 -2.97
C SER A 27 5.61 4.82 -2.68
N GLU A 28 4.31 5.01 -2.92
CA GLU A 28 3.62 6.27 -2.58
C GLU A 28 3.65 6.54 -1.09
N LEU A 29 3.46 5.50 -0.27
CA LEU A 29 3.50 5.63 1.18
C LEU A 29 4.89 6.07 1.66
N GLU A 30 5.95 5.48 1.11
CA GLU A 30 7.32 5.88 1.44
C GLU A 30 7.56 7.36 1.15
N THR A 31 7.08 7.84 0.01
CA THR A 31 7.19 9.25 -0.38
C THR A 31 6.45 10.15 0.61
N LEU A 32 5.23 9.77 0.99
CA LEU A 32 4.43 10.53 1.94
C LEU A 32 5.06 10.55 3.34
N LEU A 33 5.61 9.43 3.79
CA LEU A 33 6.27 9.35 5.09
C LEU A 33 7.56 10.18 5.12
N SER A 34 8.30 10.21 4.02
CA SER A 34 9.48 11.08 3.88
C SER A 34 9.08 12.55 3.94
N GLU A 35 8.00 12.92 3.27
CA GLU A 35 7.47 14.28 3.30
C GLU A 35 7.00 14.65 4.70
N GLN A 36 6.35 13.73 5.40
CA GLN A 36 5.90 13.94 6.76
C GLN A 36 7.08 14.25 7.69
N THR A 37 8.16 13.49 7.57
CA THR A 37 9.38 13.70 8.34
C THR A 37 9.99 15.07 8.05
N GLU A 38 10.02 15.46 6.78
CA GLU A 38 10.55 16.77 6.38
C GLU A 38 9.72 17.91 6.95
N VAL A 39 8.39 17.80 6.89
CA VAL A 39 7.48 18.80 7.45
C VAL A 39 7.65 18.89 8.98
N GLU A 40 7.76 17.76 9.66
CA GLU A 40 8.02 17.72 11.10
C GLU A 40 9.33 18.41 11.47
N THR A 41 10.38 18.17 10.68
CA THR A 41 11.69 18.79 10.87
C THR A 41 11.60 20.29 10.73
N GLN A 42 10.89 20.79 9.71
CA GLN A 42 10.67 22.21 9.51
C GLN A 42 9.87 22.84 10.63
N LEU A 43 8.82 22.18 11.11
CA LEU A 43 8.00 22.65 12.22
C LEU A 43 8.76 22.69 13.55
N ALA A 44 9.81 21.89 13.69
CA ALA A 44 10.67 21.91 14.87
C ALA A 44 11.65 23.09 14.88
N ASP A 45 11.84 23.76 13.74
CA ASP A 45 12.70 24.93 13.64
C ASP A 45 11.97 26.16 14.23
N PRO A 46 12.51 26.77 15.31
CA PRO A 46 11.85 27.91 15.95
C PRO A 46 11.64 29.12 15.02
N GLU A 47 12.53 29.34 14.06
CA GLU A 47 12.40 30.43 13.11
C GLU A 47 11.21 30.22 12.15
N ILE A 48 11.01 28.99 11.71
CA ILE A 48 9.88 28.64 10.84
C ILE A 48 8.59 28.71 11.65
N TYR A 49 8.60 28.16 12.87
CA TYR A 49 7.42 28.14 13.73
C TYR A 49 6.98 29.56 14.13
N ALA A 50 7.94 30.48 14.27
CA ALA A 50 7.66 31.88 14.60
C ALA A 50 6.95 32.64 13.46
N ASP A 51 7.11 32.18 12.19
CA ASP A 51 6.36 32.71 11.05
C ASP A 51 5.00 32.00 10.99
N GLY A 52 3.97 32.69 11.48
CA GLY A 52 2.62 32.13 11.59
C GLY A 52 2.04 31.64 10.27
N ASN A 53 2.31 32.32 9.16
CA ASN A 53 1.80 31.92 7.85
C ASN A 53 2.48 30.61 7.39
N ARG A 54 3.78 30.54 7.53
CA ARG A 54 4.54 29.35 7.14
C ARG A 54 4.22 28.15 8.01
N ALA A 55 4.13 28.34 9.31
CA ALA A 55 3.75 27.29 10.24
C ALA A 55 2.35 26.78 9.94
N SER A 56 1.40 27.66 9.63
CA SER A 56 0.03 27.27 9.27
C SER A 56 -0.02 26.43 7.99
N GLU A 57 0.74 26.81 6.98
CA GLU A 57 0.83 26.05 5.71
C GLU A 57 1.43 24.67 5.93
N LEU A 58 2.48 24.59 6.75
CA LEU A 58 3.13 23.31 7.09
C LEU A 58 2.21 22.38 7.90
N LEU A 59 1.47 22.93 8.84
CA LEU A 59 0.50 22.15 9.62
C LEU A 59 -0.63 21.62 8.73
N LYS A 60 -1.08 22.43 7.79
CA LYS A 60 -2.07 22.02 6.80
C LYS A 60 -1.54 20.87 5.93
N ARG A 61 -0.30 21.01 5.47
CA ARG A 61 0.35 19.97 4.67
C ARG A 61 0.55 18.70 5.48
N PHE A 62 0.97 18.82 6.73
CA PHE A 62 1.12 17.69 7.64
C PHE A 62 -0.18 16.90 7.77
N SER A 63 -1.29 17.59 7.98
CA SER A 63 -2.62 16.97 8.07
C SER A 63 -3.00 16.25 6.77
N GLN A 64 -2.75 16.87 5.62
CA GLN A 64 -3.03 16.25 4.31
C GLN A 64 -2.21 14.98 4.10
N VAL A 65 -0.91 15.03 4.40
CA VAL A 65 -0.02 13.87 4.26
C VAL A 65 -0.46 12.73 5.18
N LYS A 66 -0.83 13.06 6.41
CA LYS A 66 -1.33 12.08 7.37
C LYS A 66 -2.59 11.38 6.85
N ASP A 67 -3.55 12.15 6.36
CA ASP A 67 -4.81 11.61 5.83
C ASP A 67 -4.56 10.73 4.61
N GLN A 68 -3.68 11.17 3.70
CA GLN A 68 -3.32 10.40 2.51
C GLN A 68 -2.60 9.09 2.88
N SER A 69 -1.71 9.15 3.88
CA SER A 69 -1.00 7.97 4.36
C SER A 69 -1.96 6.95 4.97
N GLU A 70 -2.92 7.39 5.77
CA GLU A 70 -3.93 6.53 6.36
C GLU A 70 -4.80 5.86 5.29
N ALA A 71 -5.19 6.61 4.26
CA ALA A 71 -5.97 6.07 3.15
C ALA A 71 -5.19 4.99 2.38
N ILE A 72 -3.90 5.20 2.16
CA ILE A 72 -3.04 4.22 1.50
C ILE A 72 -2.89 2.97 2.36
N LEU A 73 -2.70 3.13 3.67
CA LEU A 73 -2.59 1.98 4.58
C LEU A 73 -3.84 1.11 4.54
N GLU A 74 -5.03 1.70 4.49
CA GLU A 74 -6.28 0.95 4.35
C GLU A 74 -6.33 0.17 3.04
N LYS A 75 -5.91 0.77 1.94
CA LYS A 75 -5.86 0.10 0.63
C LYS A 75 -4.86 -1.06 0.64
N LEU A 76 -3.70 -0.87 1.28
CA LEU A 76 -2.70 -1.92 1.41
C LEU A 76 -3.23 -3.11 2.21
N GLU A 77 -3.94 -2.87 3.30
CA GLU A 77 -4.57 -3.92 4.10
C GLU A 77 -5.58 -4.71 3.28
N THR A 78 -6.41 -4.03 2.52
CA THR A 78 -7.41 -4.67 1.65
C THR A 78 -6.75 -5.53 0.58
N LEU A 79 -5.74 -5.00 -0.09
CA LEU A 79 -5.00 -5.74 -1.12
C LEU A 79 -4.26 -6.95 -0.53
N GLU A 80 -3.65 -6.79 0.63
CA GLU A 80 -2.96 -7.88 1.31
C GLU A 80 -3.91 -9.05 1.60
N ALA A 81 -5.10 -8.75 2.11
CA ALA A 81 -6.10 -9.76 2.39
C ALA A 81 -6.59 -10.45 1.11
N GLU A 82 -6.84 -9.68 0.06
CA GLU A 82 -7.28 -10.23 -1.23
C GLU A 82 -6.22 -11.11 -1.88
N ILE A 83 -4.96 -10.68 -1.83
CA ILE A 83 -3.83 -11.47 -2.36
C ILE A 83 -3.68 -12.76 -1.57
N ALA A 84 -3.74 -12.69 -0.25
CA ALA A 84 -3.62 -13.87 0.61
C ALA A 84 -4.70 -14.90 0.31
N GLU A 85 -5.93 -14.47 0.11
CA GLU A 85 -7.05 -15.36 -0.23
C GLU A 85 -6.83 -16.05 -1.58
N LEU A 86 -6.42 -15.28 -2.59
CA LEU A 86 -6.18 -15.82 -3.92
C LEU A 86 -4.99 -16.78 -3.92
N GLU A 87 -3.94 -16.47 -3.18
CA GLU A 87 -2.78 -17.36 -3.06
C GLU A 87 -3.14 -18.65 -2.34
N ALA A 88 -4.00 -18.59 -1.32
CA ALA A 88 -4.48 -19.76 -0.63
C ALA A 88 -5.28 -20.69 -1.57
N ARG A 89 -6.11 -20.12 -2.43
CA ARG A 89 -6.85 -20.88 -3.45
C ARG A 89 -5.91 -21.54 -4.44
N ARG A 90 -4.88 -20.81 -4.88
CA ARG A 90 -3.87 -21.33 -5.81
C ARG A 90 -3.09 -22.49 -5.18
N ALA A 91 -2.70 -22.35 -3.91
CA ALA A 91 -2.00 -23.39 -3.18
C ALA A 91 -2.87 -24.65 -3.03
N ALA A 92 -4.16 -24.50 -2.76
CA ALA A 92 -5.10 -25.62 -2.67
C ALA A 92 -5.20 -26.38 -3.99
N LEU A 93 -5.24 -25.66 -5.12
CA LEU A 93 -5.27 -26.30 -6.44
C LEU A 93 -3.95 -27.02 -6.75
N SER A 94 -2.82 -26.48 -6.33
CA SER A 94 -1.52 -27.12 -6.50
C SER A 94 -1.40 -28.42 -5.69
N ILE A 95 -1.92 -28.45 -4.48
CA ILE A 95 -1.97 -29.65 -3.64
C ILE A 95 -2.83 -30.73 -4.30
N ASN A 96 -4.02 -30.36 -4.78
CA ASN A 96 -4.94 -31.29 -5.45
C ASN A 96 -4.30 -31.87 -6.71
N THR A 97 -3.56 -31.04 -7.46
CA THR A 97 -2.85 -31.48 -8.67
C THR A 97 -1.71 -32.45 -8.34
N SER A 98 -1.04 -32.26 -7.21
CA SER A 98 0.06 -33.12 -6.76
C SER A 98 -0.41 -34.51 -6.37
N GLU A 99 -1.65 -34.66 -5.92
CA GLU A 99 -2.22 -35.94 -5.56
C GLU A 99 -2.61 -36.80 -6.75
N ASP A 100 -2.77 -36.20 -7.91
CA ASP A 100 -3.06 -36.90 -9.15
C ASP A 100 -1.80 -37.49 -9.78
#